data_20ff539f6618bb4dd13cd63de981fc48
#
_entry.id   20ff539f6618bb4dd13cd63de981fc48
#
_cell.length_a   1.000
_cell.length_b   1.000
_cell.length_c   1.000
_cell.angle_alpha   90.00
_cell.angle_beta   90.00
_cell.angle_gamma   90.00
#
_symmetry.space_group_name_H-M   'P 1'
#
loop_
_entity.id
_entity.type
_entity.pdbx_description
1 polymer ?
#
loop_
_entity_poly.entity_id
_entity_poly.type
_entity_poly.pdbx_seq_one_letter_code
_entity_poly.pdbx_strand_id
1 'polypeptide(L)'
;ENGERLMKMIECQTVSSREIYDDTEFAKLRAAVKELFPLLHERAEIKYFSEDCWVYKIPGRDESRNILLMSHHDVVAATGDWTHEKFGEISDGKIWGRGTVDTKTSLFAELSAVEELLAEDFEPACNLYIASGHNEEIFGDGIHEAVKYFEKQGIEFEFAIDEGGGVISAPIDGIDCKCAMIPVHEKCYHIKNVRAVQG
;
A
#
# COMPACT_ATOMS: atom_id res chain seq x y z
N GLU A 1 -19.55 5.61 -3.03
CA GLU A 1 -18.52 6.46 -3.65
C GLU A 1 -17.11 5.90 -3.44
N ASN A 2 -16.59 5.78 -2.21
CA ASN A 2 -15.24 5.21 -1.99
C ASN A 2 -15.16 3.74 -2.41
N GLY A 3 -16.23 2.96 -2.23
CA GLY A 3 -16.28 1.58 -2.70
C GLY A 3 -16.15 1.44 -4.22
N GLU A 4 -16.79 2.32 -4.99
CA GLU A 4 -16.70 2.34 -6.45
C GLU A 4 -15.32 2.79 -6.93
N ARG A 5 -14.69 3.72 -6.20
CA ARG A 5 -13.31 4.15 -6.47
C ARG A 5 -12.31 3.01 -6.24
N LEU A 6 -12.42 2.33 -5.09
CA LEU A 6 -11.59 1.16 -4.80
C LEU A 6 -11.83 0.05 -5.82
N MET A 7 -13.08 -0.17 -6.24
CA MET A 7 -13.42 -1.17 -7.25
C MET A 7 -12.61 -1.00 -8.53
N LYS A 8 -12.44 0.24 -9.04
CA LYS A 8 -11.61 0.50 -10.21
C LYS A 8 -10.17 -0.01 -10.07
N MET A 9 -9.63 0.00 -8.86
CA MET A 9 -8.30 -0.54 -8.59
C MET A 9 -8.31 -2.07 -8.49
N ILE A 10 -9.38 -2.66 -7.91
CA ILE A 10 -9.54 -4.11 -7.78
C ILE A 10 -9.73 -4.78 -9.15
N GLU A 11 -10.42 -4.13 -10.08
CA GLU A 11 -10.64 -4.62 -11.45
C GLU A 11 -9.34 -4.77 -12.26
N CYS A 12 -8.29 -4.06 -11.88
CA CYS A 12 -6.96 -4.22 -12.48
C CYS A 12 -6.30 -5.51 -11.96
N GLN A 13 -6.10 -6.48 -12.84
CA GLN A 13 -5.63 -7.82 -12.49
C GLN A 13 -4.09 -7.87 -12.41
N THR A 14 -3.50 -7.11 -11.52
CA THR A 14 -2.06 -6.96 -11.37
C THR A 14 -1.39 -8.20 -10.74
N VAL A 15 -1.54 -9.34 -11.40
CA VAL A 15 -0.96 -10.61 -10.94
C VAL A 15 0.56 -10.58 -11.19
N SER A 16 1.33 -10.68 -10.12
CA SER A 16 2.79 -10.78 -10.21
C SER A 16 3.24 -12.19 -10.61
N SER A 17 4.34 -12.27 -11.34
CA SER A 17 4.94 -13.52 -11.80
C SER A 17 6.46 -13.43 -11.73
N ARG A 18 7.10 -14.54 -11.32
CA ARG A 18 8.57 -14.65 -11.33
C ARG A 18 9.16 -14.87 -12.73
N GLU A 19 8.32 -15.26 -13.68
CA GLU A 19 8.78 -15.64 -15.00
C GLU A 19 8.76 -14.47 -15.97
N ILE A 20 7.68 -13.70 -15.95
CA ILE A 20 7.45 -12.60 -16.90
C ILE A 20 6.74 -11.46 -16.20
N TYR A 21 7.25 -10.24 -16.35
CA TYR A 21 6.50 -9.03 -16.04
C TYR A 21 5.63 -8.66 -17.24
N ASP A 22 4.31 -8.60 -17.04
CA ASP A 22 3.34 -8.11 -18.01
C ASP A 22 2.77 -6.78 -17.56
N ASP A 23 3.17 -5.70 -18.21
CA ASP A 23 2.77 -4.33 -17.86
C ASP A 23 1.27 -4.04 -18.09
N THR A 24 0.55 -4.89 -18.80
CA THR A 24 -0.81 -4.58 -19.28
C THR A 24 -1.75 -4.16 -18.15
N GLU A 25 -1.87 -4.96 -17.10
CA GLU A 25 -2.77 -4.67 -15.98
C GLU A 25 -2.17 -3.64 -15.00
N PHE A 26 -0.85 -3.61 -14.87
CA PHE A 26 -0.15 -2.58 -14.09
C PHE A 26 -0.32 -1.19 -14.71
N ALA A 27 -0.24 -1.07 -16.03
CA ALA A 27 -0.51 0.19 -16.74
C ALA A 27 -1.96 0.66 -16.55
N LYS A 28 -2.93 -0.26 -16.54
CA LYS A 28 -4.33 0.08 -16.22
C LYS A 28 -4.46 0.62 -14.80
N LEU A 29 -3.79 -0.03 -13.83
CA LEU A 29 -3.82 0.43 -12.45
C LEU A 29 -3.19 1.82 -12.31
N ARG A 30 -2.02 2.07 -12.92
CA ARG A 30 -1.40 3.41 -12.92
C ARG A 30 -2.34 4.48 -13.49
N ALA A 31 -3.04 4.16 -14.57
CA ALA A 31 -4.00 5.08 -15.16
C ALA A 31 -5.20 5.35 -14.24
N ALA A 32 -5.75 4.30 -13.61
CA ALA A 32 -6.84 4.41 -12.66
C ALA A 32 -6.42 5.23 -11.43
N VAL A 33 -5.25 4.97 -10.85
CA VAL A 33 -4.72 5.72 -9.70
C VAL A 33 -4.52 7.19 -10.05
N LYS A 34 -4.00 7.50 -11.23
CA LYS A 34 -3.85 8.87 -11.68
C LYS A 34 -5.19 9.61 -11.86
N GLU A 35 -6.21 8.91 -12.34
CA GLU A 35 -7.57 9.47 -12.47
C GLU A 35 -8.23 9.69 -11.10
N LEU A 36 -8.05 8.75 -10.16
CA LEU A 36 -8.69 8.77 -8.85
C LEU A 36 -8.06 9.77 -7.88
N PHE A 37 -6.76 10.07 -8.05
CA PHE A 37 -5.97 10.89 -7.12
C PHE A 37 -5.18 11.99 -7.86
N PRO A 38 -5.90 12.95 -8.50
CA PRO A 38 -5.26 13.97 -9.32
C PRO A 38 -4.41 14.97 -8.53
N LEU A 39 -4.83 15.36 -7.32
CA LEU A 39 -4.08 16.32 -6.49
C LEU A 39 -2.76 15.70 -6.00
N LEU A 40 -2.80 14.43 -5.61
CA LEU A 40 -1.58 13.69 -5.28
C LEU A 40 -0.60 13.70 -6.45
N HIS A 41 -1.07 13.43 -7.68
CA HIS A 41 -0.22 13.43 -8.87
C HIS A 41 0.29 14.81 -9.27
N GLU A 42 -0.43 15.86 -8.91
CA GLU A 42 0.01 17.24 -9.13
C GLU A 42 1.07 17.68 -8.13
N ARG A 43 0.95 17.25 -6.87
CA ARG A 43 1.76 17.74 -5.74
C ARG A 43 2.95 16.85 -5.39
N ALA A 44 2.90 15.56 -5.69
CA ALA A 44 3.96 14.62 -5.33
C ALA A 44 5.06 14.56 -6.40
N GLU A 45 6.28 14.37 -5.94
CA GLU A 45 7.36 13.83 -6.76
C GLU A 45 7.17 12.32 -6.86
N ILE A 46 7.11 11.78 -8.09
CA ILE A 46 6.88 10.36 -8.32
C ILE A 46 8.14 9.73 -8.92
N LYS A 47 8.61 8.65 -8.33
CA LYS A 47 9.70 7.83 -8.85
C LYS A 47 9.24 6.39 -9.01
N TYR A 48 9.80 5.75 -10.03
CA TYR A 48 9.58 4.34 -10.32
C TYR A 48 10.90 3.58 -10.15
N PHE A 49 10.82 2.39 -9.57
CA PHE A 49 11.95 1.50 -9.33
C PHE A 49 11.61 0.11 -9.84
N SER A 50 12.64 -0.62 -10.31
CA SER A 50 12.42 -1.88 -11.01
C SER A 50 11.40 -1.66 -12.16
N GLU A 51 10.52 -2.60 -12.42
CA GLU A 51 9.50 -2.46 -13.47
C GLU A 51 8.40 -1.48 -13.06
N ASP A 52 7.84 -1.60 -11.83
CA ASP A 52 6.65 -0.82 -11.43
C ASP A 52 6.53 -0.57 -9.91
N CYS A 53 7.60 -0.52 -9.16
CA CYS A 53 7.54 -0.07 -7.78
C CYS A 53 7.42 1.46 -7.74
N TRP A 54 6.38 1.99 -7.10
CA TRP A 54 6.09 3.42 -7.02
C TRP A 54 6.57 4.01 -5.71
N VAL A 55 7.15 5.20 -5.80
CA VAL A 55 7.44 6.03 -4.62
C VAL A 55 6.95 7.44 -4.90
N TYR A 56 5.96 7.85 -4.14
CA TYR A 56 5.48 9.23 -4.07
C TYR A 56 6.18 9.95 -2.93
N LYS A 57 6.62 11.17 -3.14
CA LYS A 57 7.09 12.08 -2.10
C LYS A 57 6.23 13.33 -2.11
N ILE A 58 5.55 13.60 -1.03
CA ILE A 58 4.86 14.86 -0.77
C ILE A 58 5.76 15.68 0.16
N PRO A 59 6.32 16.81 -0.31
CA PRO A 59 7.18 17.65 0.51
C PRO A 59 6.42 18.22 1.72
N GLY A 60 7.08 18.24 2.87
CA GLY A 60 6.59 18.86 4.08
C GLY A 60 7.37 20.13 4.43
N ARG A 61 6.93 20.86 5.48
CA ARG A 61 7.58 22.08 5.95
C ARG A 61 8.99 21.84 6.48
N ASP A 62 9.22 20.70 7.11
CA ASP A 62 10.53 20.27 7.57
C ASP A 62 11.01 19.10 6.68
N GLU A 63 11.81 19.45 5.68
CA GLU A 63 12.31 18.47 4.72
C GLU A 63 13.41 17.53 5.28
N SER A 64 13.89 17.80 6.50
CA SER A 64 14.86 16.93 7.17
C SER A 64 14.23 15.71 7.82
N ARG A 65 12.90 15.71 7.98
CA ARG A 65 12.12 14.67 8.63
C ARG A 65 11.27 13.92 7.59
N ASN A 66 11.22 12.62 7.71
CA ASN A 66 10.49 11.78 6.76
C ASN A 66 9.69 10.71 7.47
N ILE A 67 8.50 10.42 6.96
CA ILE A 67 7.66 9.27 7.32
C ILE A 67 7.33 8.47 6.06
N LEU A 68 7.09 7.18 6.22
CA LEU A 68 6.82 6.26 5.12
C LEU A 68 5.53 5.49 5.37
N LEU A 69 4.66 5.47 4.38
CA LEU A 69 3.53 4.54 4.26
C LEU A 69 3.87 3.53 3.18
N MET A 70 3.59 2.26 3.43
CA MET A 70 3.93 1.17 2.52
C MET A 70 2.74 0.27 2.27
N SER A 71 2.63 -0.19 1.04
CA SER A 71 1.68 -1.19 0.60
C SER A 71 2.20 -1.87 -0.65
N HIS A 72 1.45 -2.81 -1.21
CA HIS A 72 1.73 -3.34 -2.53
C HIS A 72 0.48 -3.34 -3.40
N HIS A 73 0.67 -3.37 -4.71
CA HIS A 73 -0.41 -3.32 -5.67
C HIS A 73 -0.46 -4.53 -6.61
N ASP A 74 0.49 -5.45 -6.47
CA ASP A 74 0.36 -6.77 -7.08
C ASP A 74 -0.54 -7.68 -6.26
N VAL A 75 -0.91 -8.78 -6.84
CA VAL A 75 -1.77 -9.80 -6.24
C VAL A 75 -1.35 -11.19 -6.73
N VAL A 76 -1.65 -12.22 -5.93
CA VAL A 76 -1.54 -13.61 -6.41
C VAL A 76 -2.66 -13.95 -7.38
N ALA A 77 -2.46 -14.96 -8.21
CA ALA A 77 -3.46 -15.43 -9.15
C ALA A 77 -4.76 -15.86 -8.44
N ALA A 78 -5.88 -15.51 -9.02
CA ALA A 78 -7.20 -15.91 -8.54
C ALA A 78 -7.62 -17.23 -9.20
N THR A 79 -7.14 -18.35 -8.66
CA THR A 79 -7.43 -19.71 -9.15
C THR A 79 -8.63 -20.34 -8.46
N GLY A 80 -9.16 -21.42 -9.03
CA GLY A 80 -10.29 -22.18 -8.47
C GLY A 80 -11.65 -21.51 -8.67
N ASP A 81 -12.66 -22.05 -7.98
CA ASP A 81 -14.03 -21.55 -8.02
C ASP A 81 -14.23 -20.49 -6.94
N TRP A 82 -14.89 -19.41 -7.31
CA TRP A 82 -15.20 -18.29 -6.43
C TRP A 82 -16.70 -18.09 -6.37
N THR A 83 -17.21 -17.67 -5.21
CA THR A 83 -18.64 -17.38 -5.02
C THR A 83 -19.03 -16.03 -5.67
N HIS A 84 -18.06 -15.12 -5.79
CA HIS A 84 -18.19 -13.78 -6.37
C HIS A 84 -17.17 -13.58 -7.49
N GLU A 85 -17.27 -12.49 -8.23
CA GLU A 85 -16.28 -12.15 -9.27
C GLU A 85 -14.88 -12.06 -8.68
N LYS A 86 -13.92 -12.64 -9.40
CA LYS A 86 -12.52 -12.74 -8.90
C LYS A 86 -11.82 -11.41 -8.77
N PHE A 87 -12.17 -10.46 -9.62
CA PHE A 87 -11.53 -9.13 -9.68
C PHE A 87 -12.59 -8.03 -9.67
N GLY A 88 -13.44 -8.07 -8.67
CA GLY A 88 -14.29 -6.96 -8.35
C GLY A 88 -15.79 -7.23 -8.53
N GLU A 89 -16.49 -7.27 -7.41
CA GLU A 89 -17.95 -7.25 -7.32
C GLU A 89 -18.36 -6.46 -6.10
N ILE A 90 -19.35 -5.59 -6.22
CA ILE A 90 -20.01 -4.95 -5.07
C ILE A 90 -21.33 -5.70 -4.86
N SER A 91 -21.41 -6.44 -3.77
CA SER A 91 -22.59 -7.22 -3.40
C SER A 91 -22.76 -7.23 -1.89
N ASP A 92 -24.02 -7.11 -1.41
CA ASP A 92 -24.39 -7.12 0.00
C ASP A 92 -23.63 -6.11 0.87
N GLY A 93 -23.33 -4.92 0.31
CA GLY A 93 -22.60 -3.86 1.00
C GLY A 93 -21.11 -4.16 1.19
N LYS A 94 -20.57 -5.12 0.49
CA LYS A 94 -19.16 -5.53 0.53
C LYS A 94 -18.54 -5.45 -0.86
N ILE A 95 -17.23 -5.31 -0.88
CA ILE A 95 -16.41 -5.43 -2.10
C ILE A 95 -15.73 -6.79 -2.06
N TRP A 96 -15.94 -7.56 -3.11
CA TRP A 96 -15.37 -8.88 -3.30
C TRP A 96 -14.32 -8.84 -4.41
N GLY A 97 -13.26 -9.60 -4.25
CA GLY A 97 -12.26 -9.77 -5.29
C GLY A 97 -10.84 -9.91 -4.75
N ARG A 98 -9.94 -10.42 -5.58
CA ARG A 98 -8.52 -10.54 -5.29
C ARG A 98 -7.91 -9.13 -5.09
N GLY A 99 -7.15 -8.93 -4.01
CA GLY A 99 -6.56 -7.65 -3.66
C GLY A 99 -7.43 -6.75 -2.75
N THR A 100 -8.67 -7.16 -2.42
CA THR A 100 -9.53 -6.37 -1.50
C THR A 100 -9.06 -6.39 -0.07
N VAL A 101 -8.33 -7.41 0.35
CA VAL A 101 -7.74 -7.50 1.69
C VAL A 101 -6.23 -7.32 1.61
N ASP A 102 -5.62 -7.97 0.65
CA ASP A 102 -4.18 -8.07 0.45
C ASP A 102 -3.81 -7.53 -0.93
N THR A 103 -3.35 -6.24 -1.11
CA THR A 103 -3.55 -5.17 -0.12
C THR A 103 -3.90 -3.84 -0.82
N LYS A 104 -4.56 -3.88 -2.00
CA LYS A 104 -4.99 -2.66 -2.71
C LYS A 104 -5.89 -1.75 -1.87
N THR A 105 -6.56 -2.30 -0.85
CA THR A 105 -7.34 -1.48 0.08
C THR A 105 -6.44 -0.60 0.94
N SER A 106 -5.29 -1.10 1.38
CA SER A 106 -4.30 -0.28 2.11
C SER A 106 -3.78 0.84 1.23
N LEU A 107 -3.33 0.51 0.01
CA LEU A 107 -2.91 1.51 -0.97
C LEU A 107 -4.00 2.56 -1.23
N PHE A 108 -5.23 2.12 -1.46
CA PHE A 108 -6.37 3.03 -1.68
C PHE A 108 -6.60 3.96 -0.48
N ALA A 109 -6.50 3.43 0.75
CA ALA A 109 -6.68 4.22 1.97
C ALA A 109 -5.56 5.27 2.12
N GLU A 110 -4.31 4.90 1.89
CA GLU A 110 -3.15 5.80 1.91
C GLU A 110 -3.31 6.95 0.91
N LEU A 111 -3.59 6.60 -0.35
CA LEU A 111 -3.76 7.59 -1.42
C LEU A 111 -4.98 8.49 -1.19
N SER A 112 -6.11 7.91 -0.72
CA SER A 112 -7.34 8.66 -0.44
C SER A 112 -7.15 9.65 0.71
N ALA A 113 -6.49 9.23 1.78
CA ALA A 113 -6.24 10.10 2.93
C ALA A 113 -5.39 11.31 2.53
N VAL A 114 -4.36 11.09 1.70
CA VAL A 114 -3.51 12.19 1.22
C VAL A 114 -4.27 13.08 0.24
N GLU A 115 -5.03 12.51 -0.69
CA GLU A 115 -5.85 13.28 -1.64
C GLU A 115 -6.84 14.19 -0.92
N GLU A 116 -7.54 13.67 0.10
CA GLU A 116 -8.51 14.43 0.91
C GLU A 116 -7.82 15.55 1.68
N LEU A 117 -6.67 15.30 2.30
CA LEU A 117 -5.89 16.32 2.99
C LEU A 117 -5.40 17.41 2.03
N LEU A 118 -4.92 17.04 0.85
CA LEU A 118 -4.48 18.00 -0.17
C LEU A 118 -5.64 18.85 -0.68
N ALA A 119 -6.86 18.30 -0.77
CA ALA A 119 -8.05 19.04 -1.13
C ALA A 119 -8.46 20.11 -0.08
N GLU A 120 -8.00 19.94 1.16
CA GLU A 120 -8.16 20.89 2.27
C GLU A 120 -6.96 21.86 2.39
N ASP A 121 -6.08 21.92 1.38
CA ASP A 121 -4.84 22.71 1.39
C ASP A 121 -3.90 22.36 2.56
N PHE A 122 -3.97 21.11 3.03
CA PHE A 122 -3.10 20.64 4.11
C PHE A 122 -1.64 20.59 3.64
N GLU A 123 -0.75 21.14 4.46
CA GLU A 123 0.69 21.06 4.27
C GLU A 123 1.31 20.15 5.33
N PRO A 124 1.94 19.02 4.94
CA PRO A 124 2.56 18.10 5.90
C PRO A 124 3.65 18.77 6.74
N ALA A 125 3.77 18.38 8.01
CA ALA A 125 4.83 18.89 8.90
C ALA A 125 6.22 18.35 8.52
N CYS A 126 6.30 17.19 7.89
CA CYS A 126 7.50 16.52 7.39
C CYS A 126 7.22 15.91 6.03
N ASN A 127 8.25 15.46 5.32
CA ASN A 127 8.05 14.75 4.07
C ASN A 127 7.25 13.47 4.31
N LEU A 128 6.21 13.28 3.52
CA LEU A 128 5.44 12.04 3.47
C LEU A 128 5.83 11.25 2.23
N TYR A 129 6.27 10.03 2.44
CA TYR A 129 6.52 9.07 1.37
C TYR A 129 5.42 8.01 1.37
N ILE A 130 4.99 7.60 0.18
CA ILE A 130 4.14 6.43 -0.04
C ILE A 130 4.89 5.53 -1.01
N ALA A 131 5.19 4.30 -0.60
CA ALA A 131 5.85 3.31 -1.44
C ALA A 131 4.91 2.13 -1.69
N SER A 132 4.74 1.74 -2.96
CA SER A 132 3.92 0.59 -3.33
C SER A 132 4.68 -0.37 -4.23
N GLY A 133 4.82 -1.62 -3.77
CA GLY A 133 5.50 -2.67 -4.51
C GLY A 133 4.61 -3.31 -5.58
N HIS A 134 5.23 -3.79 -6.65
CA HIS A 134 4.56 -4.49 -7.76
C HIS A 134 4.83 -6.00 -7.77
N ASN A 135 5.64 -6.49 -6.87
CA ASN A 135 6.12 -7.87 -6.83
C ASN A 135 6.36 -8.38 -5.40
N GLU A 136 5.56 -7.88 -4.45
CA GLU A 136 5.60 -8.30 -3.04
C GLU A 136 5.26 -9.77 -2.89
N GLU A 137 4.17 -10.23 -3.49
CA GLU A 137 3.61 -11.57 -3.43
C GLU A 137 4.57 -12.68 -3.94
N ILE A 138 5.60 -12.27 -4.64
CA ILE A 138 6.64 -13.17 -5.16
C ILE A 138 8.02 -12.89 -4.55
N PHE A 139 8.09 -12.07 -3.49
CA PHE A 139 9.35 -11.62 -2.87
C PHE A 139 10.32 -11.00 -3.87
N GLY A 140 9.80 -10.09 -4.69
CA GLY A 140 10.56 -9.43 -5.74
C GLY A 140 11.45 -8.30 -5.23
N ASP A 141 12.08 -7.59 -6.14
CA ASP A 141 13.13 -6.61 -5.85
C ASP A 141 12.64 -5.14 -5.84
N GLY A 142 11.38 -4.89 -6.19
CA GLY A 142 10.87 -3.53 -6.36
C GLY A 142 11.13 -2.61 -5.17
N ILE A 143 10.69 -3.00 -3.99
CA ILE A 143 10.92 -2.23 -2.76
C ILE A 143 12.42 -2.20 -2.39
N HIS A 144 13.18 -3.27 -2.65
CA HIS A 144 14.62 -3.28 -2.40
C HIS A 144 15.37 -2.21 -3.20
N GLU A 145 14.97 -1.97 -4.45
CA GLU A 145 15.56 -0.91 -5.27
C GLU A 145 15.20 0.49 -4.73
N ALA A 146 13.99 0.68 -4.24
CA ALA A 146 13.59 1.91 -3.57
C ALA A 146 14.40 2.14 -2.28
N VAL A 147 14.62 1.10 -1.47
CA VAL A 147 15.44 1.17 -0.25
C VAL A 147 16.88 1.55 -0.58
N LYS A 148 17.51 0.94 -1.58
CA LYS A 148 18.85 1.34 -2.03
C LYS A 148 18.91 2.80 -2.45
N TYR A 149 17.85 3.31 -3.07
CA TYR A 149 17.75 4.73 -3.39
C TYR A 149 17.70 5.58 -2.13
N PHE A 150 16.86 5.24 -1.14
CA PHE A 150 16.77 5.97 0.13
C PHE A 150 18.12 6.00 0.85
N GLU A 151 18.79 4.86 0.96
CA GLU A 151 20.13 4.77 1.56
C GLU A 151 21.14 5.68 0.84
N LYS A 152 21.17 5.62 -0.50
CA LYS A 152 22.07 6.45 -1.32
C LYS A 152 21.82 7.94 -1.17
N GLN A 153 20.57 8.35 -0.92
CA GLN A 153 20.19 9.74 -0.70
C GLN A 153 20.34 10.17 0.76
N GLY A 154 20.64 9.25 1.68
CA GLY A 154 20.69 9.53 3.12
C GLY A 154 19.30 9.83 3.70
N ILE A 155 18.23 9.28 3.09
CA ILE A 155 16.86 9.44 3.57
C ILE A 155 16.62 8.43 4.68
N GLU A 156 16.38 8.93 5.89
CA GLU A 156 15.99 8.14 7.04
C GLU A 156 14.55 8.44 7.41
N PHE A 157 13.79 7.43 7.80
CA PHE A 157 12.39 7.55 8.21
C PHE A 157 12.28 7.49 9.73
N GLU A 158 11.49 8.39 10.32
CA GLU A 158 11.16 8.36 11.76
C GLU A 158 10.34 7.11 12.11
N PHE A 159 9.44 6.74 11.21
CA PHE A 159 8.69 5.48 11.24
C PHE A 159 8.23 5.10 9.84
N ALA A 160 7.92 3.81 9.67
CA ALA A 160 7.22 3.29 8.52
C ALA A 160 5.96 2.56 8.98
N ILE A 161 4.88 2.75 8.26
CA ILE A 161 3.65 1.95 8.39
C ILE A 161 3.57 1.09 7.16
N ASP A 162 3.43 -0.21 7.37
CA ASP A 162 3.29 -1.21 6.33
C ASP A 162 1.97 -1.94 6.52
N GLU A 163 1.65 -2.83 5.63
CA GLU A 163 0.49 -3.69 5.72
C GLU A 163 0.61 -4.75 6.83
N GLY A 164 -0.46 -5.52 7.00
CA GLY A 164 -0.53 -6.60 7.96
C GLY A 164 -1.19 -6.19 9.27
N GLY A 165 -1.28 -7.15 10.15
CA GLY A 165 -2.00 -6.98 11.40
C GLY A 165 -3.51 -7.19 11.25
N GLY A 166 -4.25 -6.77 12.25
CA GLY A 166 -5.71 -6.89 12.31
C GLY A 166 -6.21 -7.13 13.72
N VAL A 167 -7.51 -7.30 13.86
CA VAL A 167 -8.11 -7.70 15.14
C VAL A 167 -8.17 -9.22 15.20
N ILE A 168 -7.32 -9.80 16.02
CA ILE A 168 -7.16 -11.26 16.16
C ILE A 168 -7.59 -11.71 17.54
N SER A 169 -8.30 -12.84 17.62
CA SER A 169 -8.63 -13.49 18.89
C SER A 169 -7.46 -14.36 19.33
N ALA A 170 -7.04 -14.24 20.57
CA ALA A 170 -5.95 -15.02 21.15
C ALA A 170 -4.67 -15.02 20.29
N PRO A 171 -4.07 -13.85 19.99
CA PRO A 171 -2.96 -13.73 19.04
C PRO A 171 -1.66 -14.35 19.54
N ILE A 172 -1.53 -14.52 20.86
CA ILE A 172 -0.32 -15.04 21.50
C ILE A 172 -0.78 -15.90 22.68
N ASP A 173 -0.05 -16.99 22.96
CA ASP A 173 -0.32 -17.85 24.11
C ASP A 173 -0.39 -17.05 25.42
N GLY A 174 -1.49 -17.24 26.16
CA GLY A 174 -1.78 -16.54 27.41
C GLY A 174 -2.55 -15.21 27.24
N ILE A 175 -2.94 -14.84 26.05
CA ILE A 175 -3.82 -13.70 25.75
C ILE A 175 -5.13 -14.20 25.16
N ASP A 176 -6.20 -14.24 25.99
CA ASP A 176 -7.51 -14.80 25.60
C ASP A 176 -8.49 -13.74 25.08
N CYS A 177 -8.05 -12.49 24.87
CA CYS A 177 -8.90 -11.41 24.36
C CYS A 177 -8.66 -11.13 22.87
N LYS A 178 -9.56 -10.35 22.25
CA LYS A 178 -9.32 -9.78 20.93
C LYS A 178 -8.32 -8.63 21.07
N CYS A 179 -7.29 -8.65 20.26
CA CYS A 179 -6.26 -7.61 20.19
C CYS A 179 -6.12 -7.08 18.79
N ALA A 180 -5.93 -5.77 18.65
CA ALA A 180 -5.44 -5.21 17.42
C ALA A 180 -3.92 -5.45 17.34
N MET A 181 -3.49 -6.11 16.27
CA MET A 181 -2.07 -6.35 15.98
C MET A 181 -1.63 -5.31 14.96
N ILE A 182 -0.72 -4.44 15.37
CA ILE A 182 -0.11 -3.46 14.48
C ILE A 182 1.37 -3.80 14.37
N PRO A 183 1.84 -4.33 13.24
CA PRO A 183 3.26 -4.56 13.03
C PRO A 183 3.98 -3.20 12.98
N VAL A 184 5.08 -3.09 13.73
CA VAL A 184 5.94 -1.90 13.72
C VAL A 184 7.34 -2.33 13.33
N HIS A 185 7.83 -1.81 12.22
CA HIS A 185 9.17 -2.03 11.74
C HIS A 185 10.10 -0.92 12.25
N GLU A 186 11.15 -1.31 12.93
CA GLU A 186 12.23 -0.42 13.35
C GLU A 186 13.49 -0.77 12.58
N LYS A 187 13.97 0.13 11.73
CA LYS A 187 15.19 -0.03 10.89
C LYS A 187 15.21 -1.31 10.05
N CYS A 188 14.51 -1.34 8.96
CA CYS A 188 14.63 -2.29 7.85
C CYS A 188 14.57 -3.79 8.21
N TYR A 189 13.62 -4.51 7.66
CA TYR A 189 13.56 -5.96 7.47
C TYR A 189 13.23 -6.88 8.66
N HIS A 190 13.06 -6.39 9.88
CA HIS A 190 12.65 -7.26 10.99
C HIS A 190 11.55 -6.62 11.82
N ILE A 191 10.43 -7.32 11.97
CA ILE A 191 9.44 -6.99 13.00
C ILE A 191 10.13 -7.16 14.35
N LYS A 192 10.52 -6.05 14.98
CA LYS A 192 11.16 -6.08 16.30
C LYS A 192 10.18 -6.03 17.45
N ASN A 193 9.02 -5.42 17.23
CA ASN A 193 8.02 -5.28 18.28
C ASN A 193 6.61 -5.42 17.70
N VAL A 194 5.83 -6.28 18.33
CA VAL A 194 4.39 -6.35 18.13
C VAL A 194 3.76 -5.76 19.40
N ARG A 195 2.96 -4.71 19.25
CA ARG A 195 2.17 -4.16 20.34
C ARG A 195 0.73 -4.62 20.20
N ALA A 196 0.24 -5.35 21.20
CA ALA A 196 -1.17 -5.62 21.35
C ALA A 196 -1.81 -4.44 22.08
N VAL A 197 -2.82 -3.82 21.50
CA VAL A 197 -3.62 -2.78 22.15
C VAL A 197 -4.97 -3.39 22.48
N GLN A 198 -5.26 -3.44 23.78
CA GLN A 198 -6.58 -3.83 24.28
C GLN A 198 -7.53 -2.65 24.10
N GLY A 199 -8.62 -2.86 23.34
CA GLY A 199 -9.71 -1.91 23.19
C GLY A 199 -10.77 -2.07 24.28
#